data_5d16eeb8d12d8b8e983ea38ae75034f0
#
_entry.id   5d16eeb8d12d8b8e983ea38ae75034f0
#
_cell.length_a   1.000
_cell.length_b   1.000
_cell.length_c   1.000
_cell.angle_alpha   90.00
_cell.angle_beta   90.00
_cell.angle_gamma   90.00
#
_symmetry.space_group_name_H-M   'P 1'
#
loop_
_entity.id
_entity.type
_entity.pdbx_description
1 polymer ?
#
loop_
_entity_poly.entity_id
_entity_poly.type
_entity_poly.pdbx_seq_one_letter_code
_entity_poly.pdbx_strand_id
1 'polypeptide(L)'
;MTEISRQSLFGKLNPLLFKSLEGATVFCKLRGNPYVELVHWLHQLLQENDCDLIRILRHFDIASDRLAADVLRRLDQLPRGATSISDFSEHIETAIERGWVYATLMFNDSQIRSAYLLSGMVRTRSLANELRSISREFDKISEPALSDAFARLLPDSPEARMRAADGSGLEGTPGEASQATGTAPGQGGALQQYTVDLTARAKAGELD
;
A
#
# COMPACT_ATOMS: atom_id res chain seq x y z
N MET A 1 26.15 1.20 2.84
CA MET A 1 25.01 0.42 2.33
C MET A 1 23.95 1.43 1.92
N THR A 2 23.52 1.40 0.68
CA THR A 2 22.43 2.27 0.20
C THR A 2 21.14 1.80 0.85
N GLU A 3 20.56 2.66 1.67
CA GLU A 3 19.27 2.46 2.29
C GLU A 3 18.17 2.42 1.21
N ILE A 4 17.19 1.50 1.33
CA ILE A 4 16.06 1.44 0.39
C ILE A 4 15.28 2.74 0.55
N SER A 5 15.08 3.48 -0.55
CA SER A 5 14.34 4.73 -0.45
C SER A 5 12.86 4.46 -0.11
N ARG A 6 12.31 5.23 0.81
CA ARG A 6 10.89 5.16 1.19
C ARG A 6 9.98 5.31 -0.03
N GLN A 7 10.34 6.21 -0.96
CA GLN A 7 9.58 6.42 -2.19
C GLN A 7 9.52 5.16 -3.05
N SER A 8 10.64 4.46 -3.22
CA SER A 8 10.68 3.21 -3.98
C SER A 8 9.85 2.12 -3.32
N LEU A 9 9.89 2.03 -1.98
CA LEU A 9 9.15 1.04 -1.22
C LEU A 9 7.63 1.29 -1.28
N PHE A 10 7.21 2.54 -1.05
CA PHE A 10 5.78 2.91 -1.09
C PHE A 10 5.22 2.83 -2.52
N GLY A 11 6.05 3.05 -3.54
CA GLY A 11 5.69 2.86 -4.93
C GLY A 11 5.27 1.43 -5.28
N LYS A 12 5.68 0.42 -4.49
CA LYS A 12 5.28 -0.99 -4.67
C LYS A 12 3.88 -1.31 -4.18
N LEU A 13 3.26 -0.44 -3.41
CA LEU A 13 1.86 -0.57 -3.04
C LEU A 13 0.97 -0.52 -4.30
N ASN A 14 -0.08 -1.33 -4.32
CA ASN A 14 -1.11 -1.16 -5.34
C ASN A 14 -1.92 0.14 -5.10
N PRO A 15 -2.68 0.62 -6.08
CA PRO A 15 -3.42 1.88 -5.96
C PRO A 15 -4.39 1.93 -4.78
N LEU A 16 -4.99 0.80 -4.39
CA LEU A 16 -5.89 0.72 -3.24
C LEU A 16 -5.13 0.98 -1.93
N LEU A 17 -4.02 0.28 -1.72
CA LEU A 17 -3.19 0.47 -0.53
C LEU A 17 -2.56 1.87 -0.49
N PHE A 18 -2.09 2.37 -1.63
CA PHE A 18 -1.50 3.70 -1.72
C PHE A 18 -2.52 4.78 -1.33
N LYS A 19 -3.71 4.75 -1.94
CA LYS A 19 -4.80 5.68 -1.65
C LYS A 19 -5.29 5.57 -0.19
N SER A 20 -5.39 4.36 0.35
CA SER A 20 -5.78 4.16 1.73
C SER A 20 -4.74 4.70 2.72
N LEU A 21 -3.44 4.65 2.38
CA LEU A 21 -2.36 5.23 3.18
C LEU A 21 -2.38 6.76 3.13
N GLU A 22 -2.66 7.36 1.97
CA GLU A 22 -2.90 8.80 1.85
C GLU A 22 -4.10 9.22 2.71
N GLY A 23 -5.21 8.47 2.64
CA GLY A 23 -6.38 8.69 3.49
C GLY A 23 -6.05 8.59 4.98
N ALA A 24 -5.23 7.62 5.39
CA ALA A 24 -4.74 7.47 6.76
C ALA A 24 -3.93 8.68 7.22
N THR A 25 -3.11 9.25 6.33
CA THR A 25 -2.33 10.45 6.60
C THR A 25 -3.22 11.66 6.84
N VAL A 26 -4.21 11.88 5.96
CA VAL A 26 -5.20 12.95 6.13
C VAL A 26 -5.99 12.77 7.42
N PHE A 27 -6.44 11.56 7.71
CA PHE A 27 -7.20 11.24 8.91
C PHE A 27 -6.38 11.44 10.19
N CYS A 28 -5.11 11.03 10.21
CA CYS A 28 -4.16 11.30 11.29
C CYS A 28 -4.05 12.80 11.58
N LYS A 29 -3.88 13.62 10.53
CA LYS A 29 -3.81 15.08 10.64
C LYS A 29 -5.08 15.67 11.24
N LEU A 30 -6.25 15.25 10.76
CA LEU A 30 -7.55 15.73 11.27
C LEU A 30 -7.78 15.38 12.74
N ARG A 31 -7.22 14.25 13.21
CA ARG A 31 -7.28 13.86 14.62
C ARG A 31 -6.25 14.57 15.49
N GLY A 32 -5.29 15.27 14.91
CA GLY A 32 -4.17 15.89 15.62
C GLY A 32 -3.20 14.88 16.23
N ASN A 33 -3.02 13.71 15.59
CA ASN A 33 -2.05 12.72 16.03
C ASN A 33 -0.67 13.05 15.43
N PRO A 34 0.44 12.88 16.19
CA PRO A 34 1.78 13.24 15.72
C PRO A 34 2.37 12.28 14.69
N TYR A 35 1.96 11.02 14.69
CA TYR A 35 2.45 9.98 13.79
C TYR A 35 1.31 9.26 13.10
N VAL A 36 1.53 8.87 11.84
CA VAL A 36 0.62 7.97 11.13
C VAL A 36 0.90 6.55 11.61
N GLU A 37 -0.01 6.00 12.40
CA GLU A 37 0.09 4.67 12.98
C GLU A 37 -0.63 3.61 12.13
N LEU A 38 -0.28 2.34 12.31
CA LEU A 38 -0.90 1.21 11.62
C LEU A 38 -2.43 1.21 11.79
N VAL A 39 -2.93 1.61 12.95
CA VAL A 39 -4.37 1.69 13.22
C VAL A 39 -5.10 2.72 12.35
N HIS A 40 -4.45 3.83 11.94
CA HIS A 40 -5.02 4.78 10.99
C HIS A 40 -5.20 4.13 9.62
N TRP A 41 -4.21 3.35 9.18
CA TRP A 41 -4.27 2.67 7.89
C TRP A 41 -5.32 1.56 7.88
N LEU A 42 -5.36 0.74 8.92
CA LEU A 42 -6.41 -0.26 9.09
C LEU A 42 -7.81 0.36 9.09
N HIS A 43 -7.99 1.50 9.76
CA HIS A 43 -9.26 2.23 9.72
C HIS A 43 -9.69 2.57 8.29
N GLN A 44 -8.77 3.03 7.43
CA GLN A 44 -9.08 3.32 6.03
C GLN A 44 -9.37 2.05 5.22
N LEU A 45 -8.57 1.00 5.40
CA LEU A 45 -8.75 -0.27 4.71
C LEU A 45 -10.09 -0.94 5.04
N LEU A 46 -10.58 -0.78 6.27
CA LEU A 46 -11.89 -1.31 6.68
C LEU A 46 -13.08 -0.54 6.09
N GLN A 47 -12.85 0.61 5.45
CA GLN A 47 -13.90 1.33 4.69
C GLN A 47 -14.07 0.77 3.27
N GLU A 48 -13.15 -0.07 2.79
CA GLU A 48 -13.27 -0.68 1.48
C GLU A 48 -14.38 -1.74 1.46
N ASN A 49 -15.16 -1.78 0.38
CA ASN A 49 -16.25 -2.73 0.24
C ASN A 49 -15.76 -4.14 -0.12
N ASP A 50 -14.74 -4.22 -0.98
CA ASP A 50 -14.15 -5.47 -1.45
C ASP A 50 -12.65 -5.27 -1.75
N CYS A 51 -11.82 -5.96 -1.00
CA CYS A 51 -10.39 -6.09 -1.20
C CYS A 51 -9.91 -7.39 -0.59
N ASP A 52 -8.65 -7.76 -0.82
CA ASP A 52 -8.11 -9.01 -0.29
C ASP A 52 -8.26 -9.08 1.24
N LEU A 53 -7.94 -8.00 1.94
CA LEU A 53 -8.08 -7.93 3.39
C LEU A 53 -9.52 -8.24 3.84
N ILE A 54 -10.52 -7.58 3.26
CA ILE A 54 -11.93 -7.78 3.61
C ILE A 54 -12.38 -9.22 3.34
N ARG A 55 -11.92 -9.83 2.22
CA ARG A 55 -12.20 -11.23 1.91
C ARG A 55 -11.58 -12.18 2.94
N ILE A 56 -10.34 -11.90 3.36
CA ILE A 56 -9.67 -12.67 4.41
C ILE A 56 -10.40 -12.53 5.75
N LEU A 57 -10.77 -11.32 6.16
CA LEU A 57 -11.50 -11.10 7.40
C LEU A 57 -12.83 -11.88 7.44
N ARG A 58 -13.57 -11.88 6.33
CA ARG A 58 -14.80 -12.68 6.20
C ARG A 58 -14.52 -14.19 6.24
N HIS A 59 -13.45 -14.64 5.61
CA HIS A 59 -13.07 -16.06 5.60
C HIS A 59 -12.74 -16.60 6.98
N PHE A 60 -12.11 -15.79 7.83
CA PHE A 60 -11.76 -16.13 9.20
C PHE A 60 -12.87 -15.80 10.22
N ASP A 61 -14.08 -15.49 9.76
CA ASP A 61 -15.21 -15.13 10.60
C ASP A 61 -14.87 -14.04 11.64
N ILE A 62 -14.19 -13.01 11.16
CA ILE A 62 -13.86 -11.84 11.97
C ILE A 62 -15.08 -10.92 11.99
N ALA A 63 -15.57 -10.64 13.20
CA ALA A 63 -16.72 -9.77 13.40
C ALA A 63 -16.36 -8.32 13.02
N SER A 64 -16.83 -7.84 11.86
CA SER A 64 -16.50 -6.52 11.31
C SER A 64 -16.85 -5.40 12.28
N ASP A 65 -18.02 -5.46 12.94
CA ASP A 65 -18.48 -4.43 13.87
C ASP A 65 -17.57 -4.37 15.11
N ARG A 66 -17.14 -5.53 15.60
CA ARG A 66 -16.24 -5.63 16.75
C ARG A 66 -14.85 -5.10 16.39
N LEU A 67 -14.33 -5.51 15.23
CA LEU A 67 -13.05 -5.01 14.75
C LEU A 67 -13.06 -3.49 14.55
N ALA A 68 -14.13 -2.95 13.95
CA ALA A 68 -14.27 -1.50 13.78
C ALA A 68 -14.33 -0.76 15.13
N ALA A 69 -15.07 -1.29 16.11
CA ALA A 69 -15.13 -0.71 17.46
C ALA A 69 -13.76 -0.75 18.16
N ASP A 70 -13.01 -1.85 18.02
CA ASP A 70 -11.66 -1.99 18.58
C ASP A 70 -10.68 -0.99 17.95
N VAL A 71 -10.74 -0.83 16.61
CA VAL A 71 -9.93 0.16 15.87
C VAL A 71 -10.22 1.58 16.35
N LEU A 72 -11.50 1.95 16.49
CA LEU A 72 -11.88 3.28 17.00
C LEU A 72 -11.39 3.50 18.42
N ARG A 73 -11.54 2.51 19.29
CA ARG A 73 -11.04 2.56 20.68
C ARG A 73 -9.52 2.74 20.71
N ARG A 74 -8.77 2.05 19.86
CA ARG A 74 -7.32 2.18 19.77
C ARG A 74 -6.90 3.57 19.26
N LEU A 75 -7.60 4.09 18.25
CA LEU A 75 -7.42 5.46 17.76
C LEU A 75 -7.63 6.51 18.86
N ASP A 76 -8.63 6.31 19.74
CA ASP A 76 -8.91 7.24 20.84
C ASP A 76 -7.84 7.25 21.94
N GLN A 77 -7.04 6.21 22.03
CA GLN A 77 -5.91 6.12 22.96
C GLN A 77 -4.64 6.82 22.44
N LEU A 78 -4.58 7.19 21.15
CA LEU A 78 -3.42 7.84 20.59
C LEU A 78 -3.27 9.28 21.10
N PRO A 79 -2.02 9.78 21.25
CA PRO A 79 -1.76 11.18 21.61
C PRO A 79 -2.40 12.12 20.61
N ARG A 80 -2.97 13.23 21.10
CA ARG A 80 -3.61 14.28 20.30
C ARG A 80 -2.99 15.64 20.58
N GLY A 81 -3.32 16.62 19.75
CA GLY A 81 -2.86 18.00 19.92
C GLY A 81 -1.66 18.37 19.07
N ALA A 82 -1.19 17.48 18.21
CA ALA A 82 -0.16 17.83 17.23
C ALA A 82 -0.74 18.73 16.13
N THR A 83 -0.01 19.79 15.80
CA THR A 83 -0.36 20.73 14.71
C THR A 83 0.08 20.25 13.34
N SER A 84 1.03 19.30 13.30
CA SER A 84 1.56 18.67 12.09
C SER A 84 1.87 17.20 12.36
N ILE A 85 1.89 16.42 11.30
CA ILE A 85 2.37 15.03 11.34
C ILE A 85 3.89 15.07 11.32
N SER A 86 4.52 14.33 12.24
CA SER A 86 5.99 14.20 12.31
C SER A 86 6.50 13.20 11.28
N ASP A 87 5.92 12.00 11.24
CA ASP A 87 6.30 10.94 10.29
C ASP A 87 5.28 9.76 10.30
N PHE A 88 5.57 8.74 9.50
CA PHE A 88 4.98 7.41 9.64
C PHE A 88 5.61 6.66 10.81
N SER A 89 4.83 5.81 11.47
CA SER A 89 5.37 4.92 12.48
C SER A 89 6.22 3.81 11.83
N GLU A 90 7.20 3.32 12.57
CA GLU A 90 8.04 2.17 12.16
C GLU A 90 7.19 0.94 11.76
N HIS A 91 6.04 0.75 12.38
CA HIS A 91 5.14 -0.35 12.05
C HIS A 91 4.60 -0.26 10.62
N ILE A 92 4.31 0.94 10.10
CA ILE A 92 3.87 1.12 8.70
C ILE A 92 5.00 0.74 7.75
N GLU A 93 6.20 1.27 7.96
CA GLU A 93 7.35 1.00 7.10
C GLU A 93 7.70 -0.49 7.10
N THR A 94 7.80 -1.08 8.29
CA THR A 94 8.04 -2.53 8.44
C THR A 94 6.95 -3.36 7.78
N ALA A 95 5.68 -2.97 7.88
CA ALA A 95 4.58 -3.69 7.24
C ALA A 95 4.72 -3.68 5.72
N ILE A 96 5.08 -2.54 5.12
CA ILE A 96 5.29 -2.41 3.67
C ILE A 96 6.50 -3.23 3.23
N GLU A 97 7.63 -3.14 3.94
CA GLU A 97 8.83 -3.95 3.66
C GLU A 97 8.51 -5.46 3.68
N ARG A 98 7.84 -5.92 4.73
CA ARG A 98 7.44 -7.33 4.84
C ARG A 98 6.43 -7.73 3.78
N GLY A 99 5.46 -6.86 3.50
CA GLY A 99 4.51 -7.05 2.39
C GLY A 99 5.23 -7.24 1.06
N TRP A 100 6.26 -6.43 0.78
CA TRP A 100 7.08 -6.54 -0.44
C TRP A 100 7.88 -7.85 -0.49
N VAL A 101 8.51 -8.25 0.61
CA VAL A 101 9.24 -9.52 0.71
C VAL A 101 8.33 -10.70 0.40
N TYR A 102 7.12 -10.73 0.96
CA TYR A 102 6.16 -11.81 0.69
C TYR A 102 5.59 -11.75 -0.73
N ALA A 103 5.24 -10.55 -1.24
CA ALA A 103 4.77 -10.37 -2.60
C ALA A 103 5.76 -10.97 -3.62
N THR A 104 7.04 -10.63 -3.48
CA THR A 104 8.06 -11.06 -4.45
C THR A 104 8.50 -12.51 -4.26
N LEU A 105 8.83 -12.91 -3.03
CA LEU A 105 9.46 -14.21 -2.78
C LEU A 105 8.48 -15.38 -2.66
N MET A 106 7.24 -15.13 -2.18
CA MET A 106 6.24 -16.18 -2.04
C MET A 106 5.25 -16.22 -3.21
N PHE A 107 4.85 -15.05 -3.71
CA PHE A 107 3.75 -14.95 -4.66
C PHE A 107 4.20 -14.54 -6.06
N ASN A 108 5.50 -14.25 -6.24
CA ASN A 108 6.08 -13.78 -7.50
C ASN A 108 5.27 -12.63 -8.13
N ASP A 109 4.80 -11.71 -7.28
CA ASP A 109 4.02 -10.55 -7.67
C ASP A 109 4.90 -9.28 -7.62
N SER A 110 4.63 -8.35 -8.51
CA SER A 110 5.38 -7.08 -8.64
C SER A 110 4.71 -5.91 -7.91
N GLN A 111 3.65 -6.18 -7.15
CA GLN A 111 2.92 -5.21 -6.35
C GLN A 111 2.67 -5.74 -4.94
N ILE A 112 2.47 -4.83 -3.99
CA ILE A 112 1.99 -5.19 -2.66
C ILE A 112 0.46 -5.08 -2.66
N ARG A 113 -0.21 -6.21 -2.40
CA ARG A 113 -1.66 -6.30 -2.19
C ARG A 113 -1.96 -6.33 -0.69
N SER A 114 -3.20 -6.04 -0.30
CA SER A 114 -3.58 -6.05 1.11
C SER A 114 -3.47 -7.43 1.77
N ALA A 115 -3.59 -8.52 1.01
CA ALA A 115 -3.31 -9.88 1.47
C ALA A 115 -1.83 -10.09 1.84
N TYR A 116 -0.91 -9.59 1.00
CA TYR A 116 0.53 -9.73 1.25
C TYR A 116 0.98 -8.86 2.41
N LEU A 117 0.40 -7.66 2.51
CA LEU A 117 0.61 -6.77 3.65
C LEU A 117 0.20 -7.48 4.96
N LEU A 118 -1.01 -8.06 5.01
CA LEU A 118 -1.48 -8.81 6.17
C LEU A 118 -0.60 -10.02 6.47
N SER A 119 -0.15 -10.76 5.44
CA SER A 119 0.76 -11.89 5.61
C SER A 119 2.08 -11.44 6.26
N GLY A 120 2.64 -10.33 5.81
CA GLY A 120 3.82 -9.72 6.42
C GLY A 120 3.60 -9.34 7.88
N MET A 121 2.44 -8.77 8.19
CA MET A 121 2.09 -8.36 9.55
C MET A 121 1.92 -9.56 10.50
N VAL A 122 1.20 -10.59 10.09
CA VAL A 122 0.97 -11.78 10.94
C VAL A 122 2.26 -12.54 11.21
N ARG A 123 3.17 -12.60 10.24
CA ARG A 123 4.45 -13.33 10.32
C ARG A 123 5.57 -12.55 11.02
N THR A 124 5.41 -11.27 11.24
CA THR A 124 6.41 -10.44 11.91
C THR A 124 5.99 -10.17 13.34
N ARG A 125 6.77 -10.62 14.33
CA ARG A 125 6.40 -10.60 15.74
C ARG A 125 5.96 -9.22 16.25
N SER A 126 6.69 -8.16 15.92
CA SER A 126 6.34 -6.79 16.33
C SER A 126 4.98 -6.36 15.77
N LEU A 127 4.75 -6.59 14.47
CA LEU A 127 3.51 -6.26 13.78
C LEU A 127 2.33 -7.13 14.25
N ALA A 128 2.56 -8.42 14.48
CA ALA A 128 1.53 -9.30 15.05
C ALA A 128 1.11 -8.86 16.46
N ASN A 129 2.05 -8.37 17.26
CA ASN A 129 1.74 -7.81 18.58
C ASN A 129 0.95 -6.50 18.44
N GLU A 130 1.30 -5.63 17.47
CA GLU A 130 0.54 -4.40 17.21
C GLU A 130 -0.88 -4.72 16.72
N LEU A 131 -1.06 -5.67 15.81
CA LEU A 131 -2.41 -6.12 15.40
C LEU A 131 -3.24 -6.60 16.59
N ARG A 132 -2.66 -7.41 17.49
CA ARG A 132 -3.33 -7.87 18.71
C ARG A 132 -3.64 -6.73 19.69
N SER A 133 -2.79 -5.71 19.74
CA SER A 133 -3.04 -4.52 20.56
C SER A 133 -4.23 -3.73 20.06
N ILE A 134 -4.44 -3.72 18.74
CA ILE A 134 -5.59 -3.08 18.09
C ILE A 134 -6.85 -3.91 18.33
N SER A 135 -6.83 -5.21 17.98
CA SER A 135 -7.96 -6.11 18.20
C SER A 135 -7.54 -7.58 18.37
N ARG A 136 -8.16 -8.27 19.32
CA ARG A 136 -8.02 -9.71 19.48
C ARG A 136 -8.68 -10.54 18.38
N GLU A 137 -9.49 -9.93 17.56
CA GLU A 137 -10.08 -10.60 16.39
C GLU A 137 -8.99 -11.14 15.44
N PHE A 138 -7.83 -10.49 15.37
CA PHE A 138 -6.69 -10.95 14.58
C PHE A 138 -6.07 -12.26 15.07
N ASP A 139 -6.32 -12.69 16.31
CA ASP A 139 -5.87 -13.99 16.81
C ASP A 139 -6.54 -15.18 16.09
N LYS A 140 -7.65 -14.96 15.41
CA LYS A 140 -8.33 -15.95 14.57
C LYS A 140 -7.56 -16.30 13.30
N ILE A 141 -6.66 -15.42 12.85
CA ILE A 141 -5.89 -15.61 11.62
C ILE A 141 -4.64 -16.41 11.94
N SER A 142 -4.65 -17.69 11.62
CA SER A 142 -3.45 -18.52 11.70
C SER A 142 -2.66 -18.46 10.38
N GLU A 143 -1.33 -18.44 10.50
CA GLU A 143 -0.42 -18.34 9.37
C GLU A 143 -0.60 -19.46 8.33
N PRO A 144 -0.68 -20.75 8.69
CA PRO A 144 -0.90 -21.81 7.72
C PRO A 144 -2.24 -21.68 6.99
N ALA A 145 -3.32 -21.42 7.74
CA ALA A 145 -4.65 -21.27 7.15
C ALA A 145 -4.76 -20.05 6.23
N LEU A 146 -4.01 -18.96 6.54
CA LEU A 146 -3.95 -17.77 5.69
C LEU A 146 -3.32 -18.10 4.32
N SER A 147 -2.22 -18.84 4.31
CA SER A 147 -1.55 -19.26 3.08
C SER A 147 -2.44 -20.17 2.21
N ASP A 148 -3.13 -21.12 2.83
CA ASP A 148 -4.04 -22.04 2.14
C ASP A 148 -5.27 -21.30 1.55
N ALA A 149 -5.72 -20.25 2.22
CA ALA A 149 -6.86 -19.46 1.78
C ALA A 149 -6.56 -18.62 0.52
N PHE A 150 -5.31 -18.23 0.28
CA PHE A 150 -4.94 -17.33 -0.80
C PHE A 150 -5.29 -17.87 -2.19
N ALA A 151 -5.02 -19.15 -2.47
CA ALA A 151 -5.34 -19.75 -3.75
C ALA A 151 -6.83 -19.63 -4.13
N ARG A 152 -7.70 -19.54 -3.14
CA ARG A 152 -9.15 -19.44 -3.31
C ARG A 152 -9.66 -18.01 -3.28
N LEU A 153 -9.09 -17.13 -2.43
CA LEU A 153 -9.65 -15.80 -2.17
C LEU A 153 -9.11 -14.73 -3.12
N LEU A 154 -7.84 -14.86 -3.55
CA LEU A 154 -7.15 -13.78 -4.25
C LEU A 154 -7.38 -13.70 -5.76
N PRO A 155 -7.63 -14.78 -6.53
CA PRO A 155 -7.70 -14.71 -8.00
C PRO A 155 -8.81 -13.78 -8.51
N ASP A 156 -9.97 -13.76 -7.87
CA ASP A 156 -11.14 -13.00 -8.28
C ASP A 156 -11.26 -11.65 -7.55
N SER A 157 -10.27 -11.27 -6.76
CA SER A 157 -10.25 -10.01 -6.05
C SER A 157 -10.00 -8.83 -7.00
N PRO A 158 -10.60 -7.66 -6.72
CA PRO A 158 -10.28 -6.43 -7.46
C PRO A 158 -8.79 -6.13 -7.49
N GLU A 159 -8.05 -6.45 -6.42
CA GLU A 159 -6.60 -6.22 -6.33
C GLU A 159 -5.78 -7.11 -7.30
N ALA A 160 -6.32 -8.24 -7.75
CA ALA A 160 -5.63 -9.13 -8.71
C ALA A 160 -5.37 -8.46 -10.07
N ARG A 161 -6.15 -7.43 -10.41
CA ARG A 161 -6.05 -6.69 -11.68
C ARG A 161 -5.30 -5.36 -11.54
N MET A 162 -4.90 -5.00 -10.33
CA MET A 162 -4.13 -3.79 -10.06
C MET A 162 -2.65 -4.02 -10.32
N ARG A 163 -1.88 -2.95 -10.34
CA ARG A 163 -0.42 -2.95 -10.49
C ARG A 163 0.17 -2.00 -9.46
N ALA A 164 1.47 -2.11 -9.20
CA ALA A 164 2.16 -1.21 -8.30
C ALA A 164 1.98 0.27 -8.72
N ALA A 165 1.91 1.18 -7.77
CA ALA A 165 1.69 2.61 -8.00
C ALA A 165 2.83 3.26 -8.80
N ASP A 166 4.05 2.70 -8.74
CA ASP A 166 5.22 3.14 -9.53
C ASP A 166 5.23 2.61 -10.98
N GLY A 167 4.18 1.88 -11.39
CA GLY A 167 4.09 1.26 -12.71
C GLY A 167 4.96 0.03 -12.92
N SER A 168 5.65 -0.47 -11.90
CA SER A 168 6.38 -1.73 -12.01
C SER A 168 5.42 -2.90 -12.25
N GLY A 169 5.88 -3.89 -13.02
CA GLY A 169 5.03 -4.99 -13.50
C GLY A 169 4.42 -4.75 -14.88
N LEU A 170 4.76 -3.65 -15.53
CA LEU A 170 4.63 -3.54 -16.99
C LEU A 170 5.78 -4.36 -17.59
N GLU A 171 5.60 -5.67 -17.72
CA GLU A 171 6.51 -6.48 -18.51
C GLU A 171 6.33 -6.12 -19.99
N GLY A 172 7.22 -5.25 -20.45
CA GLY A 172 7.55 -5.25 -21.88
C GLY A 172 8.35 -6.52 -22.11
N THR A 173 7.84 -7.47 -22.89
CA THR A 173 8.65 -8.56 -23.43
C THR A 173 9.90 -7.94 -24.07
N PRO A 174 11.13 -8.40 -23.74
CA PRO A 174 12.33 -7.88 -24.37
C PRO A 174 12.20 -8.08 -25.89
N GLY A 175 12.02 -7.01 -26.65
CA GLY A 175 11.90 -7.05 -28.12
C GLY A 175 10.58 -6.51 -28.71
N GLU A 176 9.53 -6.30 -27.96
CA GLU A 176 8.38 -5.52 -28.44
C GLU A 176 8.66 -4.03 -28.26
N ALA A 177 8.98 -3.37 -29.40
CA ALA A 177 8.94 -1.94 -29.46
C ALA A 177 7.55 -1.49 -28.97
N SER A 178 7.49 -0.63 -27.96
CA SER A 178 6.26 0.02 -27.50
C SER A 178 5.54 0.58 -28.73
N GLN A 179 4.49 -0.10 -29.20
CA GLN A 179 3.52 0.51 -30.07
C GLN A 179 2.85 1.59 -29.21
N ALA A 180 3.36 2.80 -29.33
CA ALA A 180 2.64 3.98 -28.90
C ALA A 180 1.26 3.88 -29.54
N THR A 181 0.24 3.52 -28.75
CA THR A 181 -1.14 3.69 -29.15
C THR A 181 -1.29 5.18 -29.47
N GLY A 182 -1.37 5.46 -30.77
CA GLY A 182 -1.60 6.78 -31.28
C GLY A 182 -2.92 7.30 -30.75
N THR A 183 -2.87 8.04 -29.66
CA THR A 183 -3.95 8.93 -29.27
C THR A 183 -3.90 10.12 -30.22
N ALA A 184 -5.04 10.40 -30.83
CA ALA A 184 -5.27 11.49 -31.74
C ALA A 184 -4.69 12.83 -31.20
N PRO A 185 -4.26 13.76 -32.10
CA PRO A 185 -3.66 15.02 -31.68
C PRO A 185 -4.70 15.89 -31.00
N GLY A 186 -4.64 16.05 -29.68
CA GLY A 186 -5.57 16.94 -29.03
C GLY A 186 -5.49 17.10 -27.52
N GLN A 187 -4.66 16.39 -26.75
CA GLN A 187 -4.56 16.63 -25.30
C GLN A 187 -3.19 16.24 -24.71
N GLY A 188 -2.14 16.82 -25.22
CA GLY A 188 -0.76 16.65 -24.70
C GLY A 188 -0.20 17.91 -24.02
N GLY A 189 -1.04 18.77 -23.43
CA GLY A 189 -0.62 20.10 -22.97
C GLY A 189 0.08 20.17 -21.63
N ALA A 190 -0.02 19.15 -20.76
CA ALA A 190 0.51 19.24 -19.39
C ALA A 190 1.97 18.79 -19.25
N LEU A 191 2.41 17.81 -20.02
CA LEU A 191 3.80 17.31 -19.96
C LEU A 191 4.79 18.20 -20.72
N GLN A 192 4.34 18.86 -21.79
CA GLN A 192 5.19 19.79 -22.55
C GLN A 192 5.50 21.11 -21.82
N GLN A 193 4.72 21.46 -20.80
CA GLN A 193 4.94 22.68 -20.01
C GLN A 193 6.05 22.54 -18.96
N TYR A 194 6.47 21.33 -18.62
CA TYR A 194 7.45 21.08 -17.55
C TYR A 194 8.69 20.32 -17.97
N THR A 195 8.78 19.89 -19.23
CA THR A 195 10.00 19.28 -19.76
C THR A 195 10.70 20.28 -20.69
N VAL A 196 11.75 20.90 -20.18
CA VAL A 196 12.71 21.60 -21.03
C VAL A 196 13.46 20.54 -21.83
N ASP A 197 13.31 20.54 -23.16
CA ASP A 197 14.04 19.63 -24.04
C ASP A 197 15.52 20.03 -24.05
N LEU A 198 16.25 19.42 -23.11
CA LEU A 198 17.71 19.60 -22.94
C LEU A 198 18.48 19.14 -24.19
N THR A 199 17.90 18.23 -24.98
CA THR A 199 18.53 17.75 -26.22
C THR A 199 18.45 18.79 -27.33
N ALA A 200 17.35 19.55 -27.42
CA ALA A 200 17.21 20.65 -28.35
C ALA A 200 18.16 21.81 -27.98
N ARG A 201 18.30 22.12 -26.69
CA ARG A 201 19.21 23.18 -26.20
C ARG A 201 20.68 22.81 -26.35
N ALA A 202 21.06 21.52 -26.16
CA ALA A 202 22.39 21.04 -26.43
C ALA A 202 22.78 21.16 -27.93
N LYS A 203 21.83 20.88 -28.83
CA LYS A 203 22.06 21.04 -30.27
C LYS A 203 22.09 22.51 -30.72
N ALA A 204 21.47 23.43 -30.01
CA ALA A 204 21.49 24.85 -30.25
C ALA A 204 22.74 25.57 -29.68
N GLY A 205 23.62 24.86 -28.95
CA GLY A 205 24.83 25.45 -28.36
C GLY A 205 24.57 26.38 -27.18
N GLU A 206 23.43 26.24 -26.49
CA GLU A 206 23.02 27.11 -25.39
C GLU A 206 23.36 26.53 -24.00
N LEU A 207 24.21 25.51 -23.94
CA LEU A 207 24.76 24.95 -22.67
C LEU A 207 26.24 25.26 -22.65
N ASP A 208 26.62 26.31 -21.90
CA ASP A 208 27.96 26.50 -21.34
C ASP A 208 28.13 25.77 -20.03
#